data_9ef4237dd6e0222d60f371e818460ffa
#
_entry.id   9ef4237dd6e0222d60f371e818460ffa
#
_cell.length_a   1.000
_cell.length_b   1.000
_cell.length_c   1.000
_cell.angle_alpha   90.00
_cell.angle_beta   90.00
_cell.angle_gamma   90.00
#
_symmetry.space_group_name_H-M   'P 1'
#
loop_
_entity.id
_entity.type
_entity.pdbx_description
1 polymer ?
#
loop_
_entity_poly.entity_id
_entity_poly.type
_entity_poly.pdbx_seq_one_letter_code
_entity_poly.pdbx_strand_id
1 'polypeptide(L)'
;MSYISKLIVLIFFSKLAFAFHEVEVTNEDVAALGGLWTQIYVYEEYCADNQYYTVLFDRLMVSPRFERYSAELEHLTADQELSWERGGAGASAVISAGGTDCNTMANVIWEWFGEN
;
A
#
# COMPACT_ATOMS: atom_id res chain seq x y z
N MET A 1 10.24 -3.08 5.49
CA MET A 1 10.40 -3.29 4.73
C MET A 1 11.17 -2.96 4.35
N SER A 2 11.79 -2.32 4.38
CA SER A 2 12.33 -2.15 3.45
C SER A 2 12.71 -1.52 3.10
N TYR A 3 12.78 -0.67 3.29
CA TYR A 3 13.09 -0.27 2.45
C TYR A 3 13.61 0.34 2.55
N ILE A 4 14.00 1.09 2.82
CA ILE A 4 14.38 1.51 2.39
C ILE A 4 15.04 1.72 2.49
N SER A 5 15.39 2.38 2.75
CA SER A 5 15.82 2.29 2.35
C SER A 5 16.29 2.32 2.19
N LYS A 6 15.89 2.72 2.16
CA LYS A 6 16.15 2.62 1.65
C LYS A 6 16.24 2.44 1.17
N LEU A 7 16.24 2.88 1.63
CA LEU A 7 16.17 2.67 0.90
C LEU A 7 16.40 2.62 0.49
N ILE A 8 16.45 3.03 0.57
CA ILE A 8 16.46 2.90 -0.10
C ILE A 8 16.75 2.85 -0.53
N VAL A 9 16.81 3.15 -0.40
CA VAL A 9 16.84 2.92 -1.18
C VAL A 9 17.07 3.02 -1.58
N LEU A 10 17.09 3.49 -1.52
CA LEU A 10 17.06 3.44 -2.19
C LEU A 10 17.37 3.73 -2.64
N ILE A 11 17.47 4.09 -2.65
CA ILE A 11 17.49 4.21 -3.28
C ILE A 11 17.82 4.43 -3.82
N PHE A 12 18.08 4.74 -4.01
CA PHE A 12 18.16 4.96 -4.86
C PHE A 12 18.49 5.31 -5.36
N PHE A 13 18.51 5.72 -5.27
CA PHE A 13 18.52 6.08 -6.09
C PHE A 13 18.77 6.77 -6.33
N SER A 14 18.61 7.51 -6.02
CA SER A 14 18.51 8.08 -6.46
C SER A 14 18.55 8.58 -6.70
N LYS A 15 18.53 9.22 -6.77
CA LYS A 15 18.20 9.57 -7.20
C LYS A 15 17.81 9.72 -7.75
N LEU A 16 17.58 9.93 -7.71
CA LEU A 16 16.86 9.99 -8.39
C LEU A 16 16.48 10.10 -8.45
N ALA A 17 16.40 10.24 -8.42
CA ALA A 17 15.75 10.21 -8.60
C ALA A 17 15.45 10.41 -8.39
N PHE A 18 15.27 10.84 -8.14
CA PHE A 18 14.69 10.87 -8.02
C PHE A 18 14.22 10.86 -7.85
N ALA A 19 14.12 11.61 -8.08
CA ALA A 19 13.50 11.41 -7.89
C ALA A 19 13.06 10.69 -7.34
N PHE A 20 13.13 10.18 -7.10
CA PHE A 20 12.74 9.58 -6.41
C PHE A 20 13.33 9.45 -5.34
N HIS A 21 13.47 9.94 -5.01
CA HIS A 21 13.97 9.85 -4.09
C HIS A 21 13.71 9.54 -3.08
N GLU A 22 14.08 9.71 -2.82
CA GLU A 22 13.72 9.16 -1.82
C GLU A 22 12.89 9.88 -0.92
N VAL A 23 11.65 9.56 -0.76
CA VAL A 23 10.73 10.25 0.09
C VAL A 23 10.67 9.48 1.39
N GLU A 24 10.91 10.18 2.48
CA GLU A 24 10.86 9.54 3.78
C GLU A 24 9.42 9.18 4.10
N VAL A 25 9.18 7.96 4.56
CA VAL A 25 7.84 7.49 4.89
C VAL A 25 7.52 7.90 6.32
N THR A 26 6.52 8.76 6.48
CA THR A 26 6.10 9.24 7.80
C THR A 26 5.19 8.24 8.50
N ASN A 27 4.95 8.45 9.81
CA ASN A 27 4.00 7.60 10.52
C ASN A 27 2.60 7.70 9.94
N GLU A 28 2.20 8.88 9.46
CA GLU A 28 0.91 9.04 8.78
C GLU A 28 0.84 8.20 7.52
N ASP A 29 1.93 8.20 6.76
CA ASP A 29 1.98 7.40 5.53
C ASP A 29 1.87 5.92 5.86
N VAL A 30 2.54 5.47 6.93
CA VAL A 30 2.49 4.08 7.31
C VAL A 30 1.09 3.68 7.76
N ALA A 31 0.40 4.55 8.47
CA ALA A 31 -0.98 4.27 8.87
C ALA A 31 -1.88 4.15 7.64
N ALA A 32 -1.72 5.06 6.68
CA ALA A 32 -2.50 5.01 5.44
C ALA A 32 -2.20 3.72 4.68
N LEU A 33 -0.94 3.33 4.63
CA LEU A 33 -0.55 2.10 3.94
C LEU A 33 -1.10 0.86 4.65
N GLY A 34 -1.17 0.90 5.99
CA GLY A 34 -1.77 -0.19 6.74
C GLY A 34 -3.23 -0.38 6.39
N GLY A 35 -3.96 0.72 6.26
CA GLY A 35 -5.35 0.66 5.83
C GLY A 35 -5.48 0.17 4.40
N LEU A 36 -4.58 0.63 3.54
CA LEU A 36 -4.58 0.23 2.14
C LEU A 36 -4.29 -1.27 1.98
N TRP A 37 -3.28 -1.77 2.69
CA TRP A 37 -2.95 -3.19 2.63
C TRP A 37 -4.08 -4.07 3.15
N THR A 38 -4.78 -3.59 4.19
CA THR A 38 -5.96 -4.29 4.68
C THR A 38 -7.03 -4.38 3.59
N GLN A 39 -7.24 -3.29 2.86
CA GLN A 39 -8.20 -3.31 1.76
C GLN A 39 -7.78 -4.25 0.64
N ILE A 40 -6.49 -4.27 0.32
CA ILE A 40 -5.98 -5.19 -0.70
C ILE A 40 -6.24 -6.64 -0.27
N TYR A 41 -5.95 -6.95 0.99
CA TYR A 41 -6.15 -8.30 1.50
C TYR A 41 -7.62 -8.70 1.45
N VAL A 42 -8.51 -7.82 1.93
CA VAL A 42 -9.94 -8.11 1.93
C VAL A 42 -10.46 -8.24 0.50
N TYR A 43 -10.02 -7.35 -0.37
CA TYR A 43 -10.42 -7.40 -1.77
C TYR A 43 -9.99 -8.74 -2.40
N GLU A 44 -8.77 -9.16 -2.14
CA GLU A 44 -8.28 -10.42 -2.67
C GLU A 44 -9.11 -11.60 -2.16
N GLU A 45 -9.46 -11.57 -0.88
CA GLU A 45 -10.16 -12.70 -0.26
C GLU A 45 -11.65 -12.76 -0.63
N TYR A 46 -12.28 -11.60 -0.75
CA TYR A 46 -13.73 -11.57 -0.83
C TYR A 46 -14.30 -10.98 -2.10
N CYS A 47 -13.47 -10.44 -2.96
CA CYS A 47 -13.95 -9.76 -4.16
C CYS A 47 -13.45 -10.39 -5.45
N ALA A 48 -13.15 -11.69 -5.41
CA ALA A 48 -12.61 -12.39 -6.58
C ALA A 48 -13.55 -12.34 -7.78
N ASP A 49 -14.85 -12.17 -7.53
CA ASP A 49 -15.83 -12.07 -8.60
C ASP A 49 -15.94 -10.67 -9.19
N ASN A 50 -15.25 -9.71 -8.58
CA ASN A 50 -15.36 -8.32 -9.03
C ASN A 50 -14.77 -8.17 -10.43
N GLN A 51 -15.43 -7.34 -11.25
CA GLN A 51 -15.04 -7.18 -12.66
C GLN A 51 -13.65 -6.60 -12.82
N TYR A 52 -13.13 -5.92 -11.81
CA TYR A 52 -11.81 -5.29 -11.88
C TYR A 52 -10.70 -6.16 -11.29
N TYR A 53 -11.05 -7.32 -10.75
CA TYR A 53 -10.11 -8.11 -9.95
C TYR A 53 -8.84 -8.47 -10.73
N THR A 54 -9.00 -9.07 -11.90
CA THR A 54 -7.87 -9.56 -12.66
C THR A 54 -6.97 -8.41 -13.13
N VAL A 55 -7.59 -7.38 -13.71
CA VAL A 55 -6.80 -6.27 -14.25
C VAL A 55 -6.08 -5.51 -13.13
N LEU A 56 -6.73 -5.41 -11.96
CA LEU A 56 -6.12 -4.72 -10.84
C LEU A 56 -4.89 -5.45 -10.32
N PHE A 57 -4.98 -6.76 -10.13
CA PHE A 57 -3.83 -7.51 -9.64
C PHE A 57 -2.72 -7.64 -10.68
N ASP A 58 -3.09 -7.73 -11.97
CA ASP A 58 -2.07 -7.66 -13.03
C ASP A 58 -1.30 -6.35 -12.95
N ARG A 59 -2.01 -5.25 -12.70
CA ARG A 59 -1.35 -3.95 -12.59
C ARG A 59 -0.48 -3.86 -11.35
N LEU A 60 -0.95 -4.39 -10.23
CA LEU A 60 -0.15 -4.37 -9.00
C LEU A 60 1.19 -5.09 -9.19
N MET A 61 1.17 -6.21 -9.89
CA MET A 61 2.38 -7.02 -10.05
C MET A 61 3.46 -6.29 -10.84
N VAL A 62 3.10 -5.28 -11.62
CA VAL A 62 4.09 -4.54 -12.41
C VAL A 62 4.23 -3.09 -11.97
N SER A 63 3.57 -2.69 -10.89
CA SER A 63 3.61 -1.32 -10.42
C SER A 63 4.91 -1.02 -9.69
N PRO A 64 5.72 -0.07 -10.15
CA PRO A 64 6.93 0.32 -9.41
C PRO A 64 6.62 0.90 -8.04
N ARG A 65 5.48 1.58 -7.92
CA ARG A 65 5.09 2.17 -6.64
C ARG A 65 4.73 1.09 -5.64
N PHE A 66 4.02 0.06 -6.08
CA PHE A 66 3.67 -1.06 -5.20
C PHE A 66 4.93 -1.77 -4.72
N GLU A 67 5.87 -2.00 -5.64
CA GLU A 67 7.13 -2.64 -5.29
C GLU A 67 7.91 -1.80 -4.28
N ARG A 68 7.96 -0.49 -4.48
CA ARG A 68 8.72 0.39 -3.60
C ARG A 68 8.13 0.43 -2.20
N TYR A 69 6.80 0.58 -2.09
CA TYR A 69 6.18 0.59 -0.78
C TYR A 69 6.31 -0.77 -0.09
N SER A 70 6.20 -1.86 -0.84
CA SER A 70 6.37 -3.18 -0.27
C SER A 70 7.75 -3.33 0.36
N ALA A 71 8.78 -2.82 -0.32
CA ALA A 71 10.15 -2.88 0.21
C ALA A 71 10.29 -2.05 1.48
N GLU A 72 9.69 -0.84 1.50
CA GLU A 72 9.76 0.02 2.67
C GLU A 72 9.12 -0.64 3.89
N LEU A 73 8.04 -1.38 3.66
CA LEU A 73 7.30 -1.99 4.75
C LEU A 73 8.06 -3.15 5.41
N GLU A 74 9.13 -3.61 4.79
CA GLU A 74 9.97 -4.66 5.40
C GLU A 74 10.87 -4.12 6.49
N HIS A 75 10.99 -2.79 6.63
CA HIS A 75 11.97 -2.17 7.52
C HIS A 75 11.33 -1.16 8.45
N LEU A 76 10.12 -1.43 8.92
CA LEU A 76 9.41 -0.50 9.79
C LEU A 76 10.03 -0.49 11.19
N THR A 77 10.11 0.71 11.78
CA THR A 77 10.46 0.83 13.19
C THR A 77 9.30 0.38 14.05
N ALA A 78 9.53 0.27 15.37
CA ALA A 78 8.46 -0.14 16.29
C ALA A 78 7.30 0.86 16.26
N ASP A 79 7.61 2.16 16.23
CA ASP A 79 6.56 3.18 16.13
C ASP A 79 5.78 3.08 14.84
N GLN A 80 6.48 2.80 13.75
CA GLN A 80 5.83 2.65 12.45
C GLN A 80 4.95 1.41 12.42
N GLU A 81 5.36 0.33 13.10
CA GLU A 81 4.51 -0.86 13.18
C GLU A 81 3.21 -0.57 13.90
N LEU A 82 3.27 0.24 14.96
CA LEU A 82 2.04 0.63 15.65
C LEU A 82 1.14 1.46 14.76
N SER A 83 1.73 2.36 13.97
CA SER A 83 0.95 3.16 13.01
C SER A 83 0.31 2.26 11.96
N TRP A 84 1.05 1.27 11.48
CA TRP A 84 0.55 0.29 10.53
C TRP A 84 -0.67 -0.44 11.08
N GLU A 85 -0.56 -0.94 12.32
CA GLU A 85 -1.65 -1.68 12.95
C GLU A 85 -2.87 -0.79 13.15
N ARG A 86 -2.63 0.46 13.54
CA ARG A 86 -3.72 1.40 13.76
C ARG A 86 -4.48 1.69 12.47
N GLY A 87 -3.73 1.88 11.38
CA GLY A 87 -4.36 2.10 10.07
C GLY A 87 -5.14 0.90 9.62
N GLY A 88 -4.57 -0.30 9.80
CA GLY A 88 -5.27 -1.53 9.45
C GLY A 88 -6.54 -1.74 10.26
N ALA A 89 -6.47 -1.45 11.56
CA ALA A 89 -7.63 -1.59 12.43
C ALA A 89 -8.74 -0.63 12.02
N GLY A 90 -8.38 0.59 11.64
CA GLY A 90 -9.37 1.55 11.16
C GLY A 90 -10.06 1.09 9.90
N ALA A 91 -9.29 0.57 8.95
CA ALA A 91 -9.87 0.05 7.70
C ALA A 91 -10.76 -1.16 7.99
N SER A 92 -10.31 -2.05 8.88
CA SER A 92 -11.10 -3.22 9.24
C SER A 92 -12.44 -2.81 9.85
N ALA A 93 -12.44 -1.78 10.68
CA ALA A 93 -13.66 -1.30 11.30
C ALA A 93 -14.64 -0.78 10.24
N VAL A 94 -14.14 -0.02 9.27
CA VAL A 94 -15.00 0.49 8.19
C VAL A 94 -15.57 -0.66 7.37
N ILE A 95 -14.73 -1.61 7.02
CA ILE A 95 -15.17 -2.76 6.21
C ILE A 95 -16.23 -3.57 6.97
N SER A 96 -15.99 -3.83 8.25
CA SER A 96 -16.93 -4.62 9.06
C SER A 96 -18.26 -3.91 9.23
N ALA A 97 -18.26 -2.59 9.24
CA ALA A 97 -19.48 -1.81 9.37
C ALA A 97 -20.22 -1.65 8.05
N GLY A 98 -19.71 -2.21 6.96
CA GLY A 98 -20.33 -2.06 5.64
C GLY A 98 -20.08 -0.71 5.01
N GLY A 99 -19.00 -0.01 5.41
CA GLY A 99 -18.70 1.31 4.91
C GLY A 99 -18.01 1.34 3.55
N THR A 100 -17.79 0.17 2.94
CA THR A 100 -17.17 0.10 1.64
C THR A 100 -17.63 -1.15 0.91
N ASP A 101 -17.30 -1.25 -0.37
CA ASP A 101 -17.67 -2.42 -1.17
C ASP A 101 -16.51 -2.73 -2.12
N CYS A 102 -16.69 -3.80 -2.91
CA CYS A 102 -15.62 -4.26 -3.80
C CYS A 102 -15.21 -3.20 -4.82
N ASN A 103 -16.19 -2.51 -5.41
CA ASN A 103 -15.86 -1.48 -6.39
C ASN A 103 -15.10 -0.32 -5.75
N THR A 104 -15.50 0.09 -4.56
CA THR A 104 -14.83 1.18 -3.87
C THR A 104 -13.41 0.79 -3.51
N MET A 105 -13.20 -0.42 -3.00
CA MET A 105 -11.86 -0.88 -2.68
C MET A 105 -10.98 -0.96 -3.92
N ALA A 106 -11.54 -1.46 -5.02
CA ALA A 106 -10.79 -1.53 -6.28
C ALA A 106 -10.34 -0.14 -6.72
N ASN A 107 -11.22 0.85 -6.61
CA ASN A 107 -10.88 2.21 -6.98
C ASN A 107 -9.77 2.78 -6.11
N VAL A 108 -9.83 2.54 -4.80
CA VAL A 108 -8.79 3.02 -3.89
C VAL A 108 -7.44 2.40 -4.24
N ILE A 109 -7.43 1.10 -4.44
CA ILE A 109 -6.18 0.41 -4.78
C ILE A 109 -5.65 0.92 -6.12
N TRP A 110 -6.54 1.12 -7.09
CA TRP A 110 -6.14 1.63 -8.40
C TRP A 110 -5.54 3.03 -8.31
N GLU A 111 -6.14 3.90 -7.48
CA GLU A 111 -5.63 5.26 -7.34
C GLU A 111 -4.21 5.28 -6.79
N TRP A 112 -3.90 4.33 -5.89
CA TRP A 112 -2.57 4.27 -5.32
C TRP A 112 -1.54 3.67 -6.26
N PHE A 113 -1.91 2.67 -7.05
CA PHE A 113 -0.94 1.87 -7.77
C PHE A 113 -1.22 1.71 -9.26
N GLY A 114 -2.38 2.07 -9.75
CA GLY A 114 -2.77 1.84 -11.14
C GLY A 114 -1.97 2.67 -12.13
N GLU A 115 -1.48 3.81 -11.68
CA GLU A 115 -0.58 4.66 -12.46
C GLU A 115 0.75 4.68 -11.77
N ASN A 116 1.79 4.76 -12.52
CA ASN A 116 3.10 4.76 -11.92
C ASN A 116 3.37 6.01 -11.11
#